data_91f55584e024688967294d582980346d
#
_entry.id   91f55584e024688967294d582980346d
#
_cell.length_a   1.000
_cell.length_b   1.000
_cell.length_c   1.000
_cell.angle_alpha   90.00
_cell.angle_beta   90.00
_cell.angle_gamma   90.00
#
_symmetry.space_group_name_H-M   'P 1'
#
loop_
_entity.id
_entity.type
_entity.pdbx_description
1 polymer ?
#
loop_
_entity_poly.entity_id
_entity_poly.type
_entity_poly.pdbx_seq_one_letter_code
_entity_poly.pdbx_strand_id
1 'polypeptide(L)'
;MQFTIERSILLRSLTHVQGVVERRTTIPILSNVLLQATGGKLGLTATDMDLAIIEGTQADVTQDGSTTVPAHTLYDIVRKLPEGSQVEIGAGGEQGQLEIRSGRSKLSLTTLPSEDCPVMTDGDLPHRFTISAEMLRRLIDRTR
;
A
#
# COMPACT_ATOMS: atom_id res chain seq x y z
N MET A 1 -4.81 4.63 -13.80
CA MET A 1 -5.22 3.77 -12.67
C MET A 1 -6.55 4.28 -12.14
N GLN A 2 -7.53 3.38 -12.00
CA GLN A 2 -8.79 3.68 -11.34
C GLN A 2 -9.40 2.40 -10.77
N PHE A 3 -9.80 2.42 -9.52
CA PHE A 3 -10.42 1.28 -8.84
C PHE A 3 -11.34 1.72 -7.70
N THR A 4 -12.23 0.81 -7.32
CA THR A 4 -13.13 0.95 -6.17
C THR A 4 -12.91 -0.24 -5.23
N ILE A 5 -12.87 0.04 -3.95
CA ILE A 5 -12.64 -0.96 -2.91
C ILE A 5 -13.43 -0.59 -1.65
N GLU A 6 -13.89 -1.60 -0.91
CA GLU A 6 -14.52 -1.35 0.38
C GLU A 6 -13.51 -0.82 1.40
N ARG A 7 -13.93 0.16 2.19
CA ARG A 7 -13.10 0.85 3.19
C ARG A 7 -12.40 -0.12 4.14
N SER A 8 -13.10 -1.13 4.68
CA SER A 8 -12.53 -2.06 5.67
C SER A 8 -11.40 -2.93 5.08
N ILE A 9 -11.56 -3.33 3.83
CA ILE A 9 -10.56 -4.13 3.10
C ILE A 9 -9.30 -3.28 2.84
N LEU A 10 -9.48 -2.06 2.35
CA LEU A 10 -8.36 -1.14 2.11
C LEU A 10 -7.65 -0.77 3.41
N LEU A 11 -8.40 -0.48 4.47
CA LEU A 11 -7.83 -0.13 5.78
C LEU A 11 -6.99 -1.26 6.37
N ARG A 12 -7.44 -2.50 6.23
CA ARG A 12 -6.69 -3.67 6.68
C ARG A 12 -5.34 -3.78 5.99
N SER A 13 -5.31 -3.67 4.67
CA SER A 13 -4.07 -3.71 3.89
C SER A 13 -3.15 -2.53 4.22
N LEU A 14 -3.69 -1.32 4.36
CA LEU A 14 -2.93 -0.14 4.75
C LEU A 14 -2.36 -0.26 6.17
N THR A 15 -3.09 -0.86 7.10
CA THR A 15 -2.60 -1.11 8.47
C THR A 15 -1.33 -1.96 8.45
N HIS A 16 -1.27 -2.97 7.60
CA HIS A 16 -0.10 -3.83 7.47
C HIS A 16 1.09 -3.09 6.85
N VAL A 17 0.89 -2.44 5.71
CA VAL A 17 2.00 -1.83 4.97
C VAL A 17 2.52 -0.54 5.62
N GLN A 18 1.67 0.23 6.28
CA GLN A 18 2.09 1.48 6.90
C GLN A 18 3.06 1.30 8.07
N GLY A 19 3.07 0.11 8.67
CA GLY A 19 3.95 -0.21 9.79
C GLY A 19 5.45 -0.19 9.44
N VAL A 20 5.80 -0.38 8.18
CA VAL A 20 7.18 -0.35 7.67
C VAL A 20 7.61 1.06 7.25
N VAL A 21 6.66 1.96 7.07
CA VAL A 21 6.92 3.33 6.59
C VAL A 21 7.29 4.22 7.76
N GLU A 22 8.50 4.77 7.75
CA GLU A 22 8.95 5.73 8.74
C GLU A 22 8.27 7.08 8.55
N ARG A 23 7.84 7.71 9.65
CA ARG A 23 7.21 9.04 9.60
C ARG A 23 8.20 10.15 9.25
N ARG A 24 9.48 9.94 9.58
CA ARG A 24 10.56 10.89 9.29
C ARG A 24 11.61 10.19 8.45
N THR A 25 11.64 10.50 7.18
CA THR A 25 12.65 10.03 6.25
C THR A 25 13.19 11.20 5.42
N THR A 26 14.46 11.13 5.06
CA THR A 26 15.09 12.08 4.15
C THR A 26 14.87 11.70 2.68
N ILE A 27 14.32 10.52 2.42
CA ILE A 27 14.07 10.00 1.08
C ILE A 27 12.55 10.00 0.85
N PRO A 28 11.99 10.96 0.09
CA PRO A 28 10.54 11.16 -0.02
C PRO A 28 9.77 9.93 -0.48
N ILE A 29 10.30 9.15 -1.42
CA ILE A 29 9.63 7.95 -1.93
C ILE A 29 9.40 6.88 -0.86
N LEU A 30 10.24 6.81 0.19
CA LEU A 30 10.10 5.86 1.29
C LEU A 30 8.95 6.22 2.25
N SER A 31 8.40 7.42 2.16
CA SER A 31 7.17 7.81 2.87
C SER A 31 5.90 7.34 2.15
N ASN A 32 6.03 6.87 0.91
CA ASN A 32 4.93 6.49 0.05
C ASN A 32 4.69 4.99 0.05
N VAL A 33 3.44 4.62 -0.20
CA VAL A 33 3.04 3.26 -0.57
C VAL A 33 2.84 3.20 -2.07
N LEU A 34 3.38 2.16 -2.70
CA LEU A 34 3.11 1.85 -4.11
C LEU A 34 1.75 1.17 -4.22
N LEU A 35 0.89 1.73 -5.04
CA LEU A 35 -0.41 1.17 -5.40
C LEU A 35 -0.33 0.64 -6.84
N GLN A 36 -0.67 -0.61 -7.04
CA GLN A 36 -0.71 -1.27 -8.35
C GLN A 36 -2.08 -1.92 -8.54
N ALA A 37 -2.87 -1.36 -9.44
CA ALA A 37 -4.18 -1.89 -9.81
C ALA A 37 -4.07 -2.64 -11.13
N THR A 38 -4.35 -3.94 -11.13
CA THR A 38 -4.24 -4.79 -12.32
C THR A 38 -5.18 -5.98 -12.20
N GLY A 39 -6.00 -6.21 -13.25
CA GLY A 39 -6.77 -7.43 -13.38
C GLY A 39 -7.71 -7.75 -12.21
N GLY A 40 -8.36 -6.75 -11.63
CA GLY A 40 -9.27 -6.93 -10.50
C GLY A 40 -8.58 -7.08 -9.14
N LYS A 41 -7.31 -6.76 -9.08
CA LYS A 41 -6.51 -6.81 -7.83
C LYS A 41 -5.82 -5.50 -7.58
N LEU A 42 -5.71 -5.16 -6.29
CA LEU A 42 -4.89 -4.06 -5.81
C LEU A 42 -3.70 -4.61 -5.04
N GLY A 43 -2.51 -4.28 -5.49
CA GLY A 43 -1.26 -4.52 -4.76
C GLY A 43 -0.83 -3.25 -4.02
N LEU A 44 -0.37 -3.41 -2.78
CA LEU A 44 0.22 -2.35 -1.97
C LEU A 44 1.62 -2.78 -1.56
N THR A 45 2.61 -1.94 -1.81
CA THR A 45 4.01 -2.22 -1.43
C THR A 45 4.59 -1.03 -0.69
N ALA A 46 5.21 -1.30 0.45
CA ALA A 46 5.97 -0.31 1.21
C ALA A 46 7.33 -0.90 1.61
N THR A 47 8.34 -0.06 1.67
CA THR A 47 9.70 -0.45 2.01
C THR A 47 10.43 0.64 2.77
N ASP A 48 11.38 0.24 3.61
CA ASP A 48 12.38 1.11 4.23
C ASP A 48 13.81 0.86 3.72
N MET A 49 13.96 0.14 2.60
CA MET A 49 15.18 -0.34 1.96
C MET A 49 15.73 -1.66 2.54
N ASP A 50 15.48 -1.96 3.81
CA ASP A 50 15.91 -3.21 4.44
C ASP A 50 14.80 -4.25 4.50
N LEU A 51 13.58 -3.78 4.59
CA LEU A 51 12.37 -4.58 4.71
C LEU A 51 11.32 -4.10 3.71
N ALA A 52 10.61 -5.02 3.09
CA ALA A 52 9.45 -4.70 2.26
C ALA A 52 8.23 -5.51 2.69
N ILE A 53 7.06 -4.85 2.71
CA ILE A 53 5.77 -5.50 2.88
C ILE A 53 5.00 -5.36 1.59
N ILE A 54 4.51 -6.49 1.09
CA ILE A 54 3.69 -6.56 -0.11
C ILE A 54 2.35 -7.18 0.27
N GLU A 55 1.28 -6.44 0.07
CA GLU A 55 -0.10 -6.89 0.30
C GLU A 55 -0.86 -6.94 -1.02
N GLY A 56 -1.71 -7.95 -1.17
CA GLY A 56 -2.59 -8.07 -2.33
C GLY A 56 -4.04 -8.27 -1.87
N THR A 57 -4.96 -7.56 -2.51
CA THR A 57 -6.38 -7.69 -2.20
C THR A 57 -7.24 -7.55 -3.46
N GLN A 58 -8.48 -8.01 -3.39
CA GLN A 58 -9.44 -7.82 -4.47
C GLN A 58 -9.93 -6.36 -4.50
N ALA A 59 -10.07 -5.82 -5.70
CA ALA A 59 -10.66 -4.52 -5.93
C ALA A 59 -11.38 -4.51 -7.28
N ASP A 60 -12.36 -3.63 -7.41
CA ASP A 60 -13.01 -3.40 -8.70
C ASP A 60 -12.17 -2.42 -9.52
N VAL A 61 -11.32 -2.96 -10.37
CA VAL A 61 -10.36 -2.19 -11.18
C VAL A 61 -11.00 -1.88 -12.53
N THR A 62 -11.25 -0.60 -12.79
CA THR A 62 -11.78 -0.12 -14.07
C THR A 62 -10.68 0.33 -15.03
N GLN A 63 -9.53 0.70 -14.52
CA GLN A 63 -8.37 1.07 -15.31
C GLN A 63 -7.08 0.64 -14.61
N ASP A 64 -6.31 -0.21 -15.25
CA ASP A 64 -5.01 -0.65 -14.75
C ASP A 64 -4.02 0.51 -14.64
N GLY A 65 -3.08 0.39 -13.74
CA GLY A 65 -2.01 1.36 -13.56
C GLY A 65 -1.35 1.29 -12.20
N SER A 66 -0.37 2.14 -11.98
CA SER A 66 0.36 2.23 -10.73
C SER A 66 0.74 3.67 -10.40
N THR A 67 0.84 3.95 -9.12
CA THR A 67 1.34 5.23 -8.59
C THR A 67 1.77 5.06 -7.15
N THR A 68 2.42 6.09 -6.58
CA THR A 68 2.74 6.10 -5.15
C THR A 68 2.10 7.30 -4.46
N VAL A 69 1.66 7.09 -3.23
CA VAL A 69 1.05 8.15 -2.40
C VAL A 69 1.57 8.06 -0.97
N PRO A 70 1.53 9.17 -0.20
CA PRO A 70 1.94 9.16 1.20
C PRO A 70 1.15 8.13 2.02
N ALA A 71 1.86 7.15 2.56
CA ALA A 71 1.24 5.98 3.21
C ALA A 71 0.45 6.36 4.46
N HIS A 72 1.05 7.15 5.36
CA HIS A 72 0.38 7.56 6.60
C HIS A 72 -0.81 8.48 6.36
N THR A 73 -0.71 9.36 5.36
CA THR A 73 -1.82 10.25 4.98
C THR A 73 -2.98 9.46 4.40
N LEU A 74 -2.72 8.54 3.49
CA LEU A 74 -3.76 7.67 2.95
C LEU A 74 -4.41 6.81 4.05
N TYR A 75 -3.61 6.24 4.94
CA TYR A 75 -4.10 5.48 6.10
C TYR A 75 -5.02 6.33 6.98
N ASP A 76 -4.60 7.55 7.33
CA ASP A 76 -5.39 8.44 8.19
C ASP A 76 -6.70 8.87 7.53
N ILE A 77 -6.71 9.10 6.23
CA ILE A 77 -7.92 9.40 5.46
C ILE A 77 -8.89 8.22 5.52
N VAL A 78 -8.43 7.04 5.12
CA VAL A 78 -9.28 5.84 5.04
C VAL A 78 -9.82 5.45 6.41
N ARG A 79 -9.02 5.59 7.46
CA ARG A 79 -9.42 5.32 8.84
C ARG A 79 -10.60 6.19 9.29
N LYS A 80 -10.67 7.44 8.82
CA LYS A 80 -11.71 8.41 9.19
C LYS A 80 -12.97 8.31 8.34
N LEU A 81 -12.95 7.54 7.26
CA LEU A 81 -14.15 7.32 6.45
C LEU A 81 -15.18 6.46 7.22
N PRO A 82 -16.49 6.61 6.92
CA PRO A 82 -17.53 5.81 7.57
C PRO A 82 -17.35 4.31 7.30
N GLU A 83 -17.70 3.48 8.28
CA GLU A 83 -17.73 2.02 8.11
C GLU A 83 -18.69 1.61 6.99
N GLY A 84 -18.31 0.58 6.24
CA GLY A 84 -19.11 0.07 5.11
C GLY A 84 -19.08 0.92 3.87
N SER A 85 -18.35 2.05 3.86
CA SER A 85 -18.27 2.90 2.67
C SER A 85 -17.39 2.30 1.58
N GLN A 86 -17.73 2.62 0.33
CA GLN A 86 -16.89 2.33 -0.83
C GLN A 86 -15.92 3.50 -1.05
N VAL A 87 -14.69 3.16 -1.37
CA VAL A 87 -13.62 4.13 -1.66
C VAL A 87 -13.23 4.00 -3.12
N GLU A 88 -13.42 5.07 -3.87
CA GLU A 88 -12.99 5.18 -5.26
C GLU A 88 -11.67 5.95 -5.30
N ILE A 89 -10.68 5.37 -5.94
CA ILE A 89 -9.34 5.94 -6.09
C ILE A 89 -8.96 5.97 -7.55
N GLY A 90 -8.54 7.13 -8.03
CA GLY A 90 -8.16 7.28 -9.43
C GLY A 90 -7.26 8.47 -9.69
N ALA A 91 -6.85 8.64 -10.94
CA ALA A 91 -6.10 9.81 -11.35
C ALA A 91 -6.89 11.10 -11.06
N GLY A 92 -6.23 12.05 -10.43
CA GLY A 92 -6.80 13.37 -10.22
C GLY A 92 -6.95 14.16 -11.51
N GLY A 93 -7.69 15.26 -11.46
CA GLY A 93 -7.84 16.17 -12.59
C GLY A 93 -6.53 16.87 -13.00
N GLU A 94 -5.56 16.92 -12.11
CA GLU A 94 -4.23 17.48 -12.36
C GLU A 94 -3.18 16.36 -12.38
N GLN A 95 -2.18 16.55 -13.23
CA GLN A 95 -1.05 15.61 -13.30
C GLN A 95 -0.30 15.58 -11.96
N GLY A 96 0.06 14.40 -11.51
CA GLY A 96 0.77 14.21 -10.23
C GLY A 96 -0.14 14.22 -9.01
N GLN A 97 -1.44 14.05 -9.18
CA GLN A 97 -2.40 13.92 -8.10
C GLN A 97 -3.25 12.66 -8.21
N LEU A 98 -3.53 12.07 -7.08
CA LEU A 98 -4.49 10.98 -6.90
C LEU A 98 -5.72 11.53 -6.21
N GLU A 99 -6.89 11.21 -6.73
CA GLU A 99 -8.17 11.58 -6.15
C GLU A 99 -8.78 10.41 -5.39
N ILE A 100 -9.29 10.70 -4.20
CA ILE A 100 -9.98 9.76 -3.34
C ILE A 100 -11.41 10.27 -3.16
N ARG A 101 -12.38 9.44 -3.51
CA ARG A 101 -13.80 9.73 -3.31
C ARG A 101 -14.45 8.68 -2.43
N SER A 102 -15.26 9.12 -1.49
CA SER A 102 -16.13 8.26 -0.69
C SER A 102 -17.35 9.04 -0.24
N GLY A 103 -18.53 8.63 -0.68
CA GLY A 103 -19.77 9.37 -0.44
C GLY A 103 -19.67 10.81 -0.97
N ARG A 104 -19.79 11.78 -0.07
CA ARG A 104 -19.67 13.22 -0.39
C ARG A 104 -18.25 13.75 -0.24
N SER A 105 -17.33 12.95 0.28
CA SER A 105 -15.96 13.35 0.51
C SER A 105 -15.14 13.19 -0.77
N LYS A 106 -14.38 14.22 -1.08
CA LYS A 106 -13.43 14.25 -2.19
C LYS A 106 -12.11 14.84 -1.70
N LEU A 107 -11.04 14.08 -1.84
CA LEU A 107 -9.70 14.46 -1.38
C LEU A 107 -8.69 14.20 -2.48
N SER A 108 -7.59 14.94 -2.47
CA SER A 108 -6.49 14.75 -3.39
C SER A 108 -5.18 14.57 -2.64
N LEU A 109 -4.34 13.66 -3.11
CA LEU A 109 -3.00 13.43 -2.62
C LEU A 109 -1.98 13.63 -3.74
N THR A 110 -0.86 14.25 -3.40
CA THR A 110 0.28 14.34 -4.31
C THR A 110 0.92 12.98 -4.48
N THR A 111 1.22 12.61 -5.73
CA THR A 111 1.86 11.34 -6.08
C THR A 111 3.32 11.54 -6.43
N LEU A 112 4.10 10.47 -6.29
CA LEU A 112 5.40 10.31 -6.90
C LEU A 112 5.35 9.17 -7.91
N PRO A 113 6.21 9.17 -8.95
CA PRO A 113 6.23 8.12 -9.95
C PRO A 113 6.46 6.73 -9.34
N SER A 114 5.77 5.72 -9.85
CA SER A 114 5.94 4.33 -9.41
C SER A 114 7.35 3.80 -9.67
N GLU A 115 8.01 4.32 -10.70
CA GLU A 115 9.39 3.97 -11.07
C GLU A 115 10.42 4.36 -10.02
N ASP A 116 10.12 5.37 -9.20
CA ASP A 116 10.99 5.82 -8.11
C ASP A 116 10.94 4.90 -6.90
N CYS A 117 9.95 4.00 -6.82
CA CYS A 117 9.83 3.04 -5.73
C CYS A 117 10.92 1.98 -5.83
N PRO A 118 11.76 1.78 -4.79
CA PRO A 118 12.76 0.72 -4.80
C PRO A 118 12.12 -0.66 -4.95
N VAL A 119 12.64 -1.45 -5.89
CA VAL A 119 12.23 -2.85 -6.06
C VAL A 119 13.23 -3.71 -5.30
N MET A 120 12.74 -4.44 -4.29
CA MET A 120 13.52 -5.51 -3.71
C MET A 120 13.44 -6.71 -4.65
N THR A 121 14.52 -6.94 -5.40
CA THR A 121 14.64 -8.17 -6.18
C THR A 121 15.09 -9.29 -5.25
N ASP A 122 14.35 -10.39 -5.28
CA ASP A 122 14.83 -11.63 -4.71
C ASP A 122 16.14 -11.99 -5.43
N GLY A 123 17.26 -11.84 -4.73
CA GLY A 123 18.53 -12.33 -5.22
C GLY A 123 18.48 -13.85 -5.40
N ASP A 124 19.52 -14.40 -5.98
CA ASP A 124 19.66 -15.86 -6.06
C ASP A 124 19.76 -16.40 -4.62
N LEU A 125 18.67 -16.96 -4.12
CA LEU A 125 18.57 -17.55 -2.78
C LEU A 125 18.80 -19.07 -2.89
N PRO A 126 20.03 -19.54 -2.70
CA PRO A 126 20.37 -20.95 -2.94
C PRO A 126 19.79 -21.89 -1.88
N HIS A 127 19.42 -21.36 -0.72
CA HIS A 127 18.87 -22.16 0.37
C HIS A 127 17.38 -21.88 0.56
N ARG A 128 16.59 -22.93 0.59
CA ARG A 128 15.13 -22.87 0.80
C ARG A 128 14.71 -23.93 1.81
N PHE A 129 13.89 -23.52 2.78
CA PHE A 129 13.33 -24.43 3.78
C PHE A 129 11.90 -24.02 4.12
N THR A 130 11.16 -24.97 4.69
CA THR A 130 9.79 -24.75 5.17
C THR A 130 9.75 -24.89 6.68
N ILE A 131 9.12 -23.94 7.34
CA ILE A 131 8.93 -23.93 8.78
C ILE A 131 7.47 -23.56 9.07
N SER A 132 6.86 -24.14 10.12
CA SER A 132 5.52 -23.75 10.52
C SER A 132 5.50 -22.33 11.09
N ALA A 133 4.41 -21.61 10.85
CA ALA A 133 4.25 -20.25 11.38
C ALA A 133 4.33 -20.19 12.91
N GLU A 134 3.81 -21.21 13.59
CA GLU A 134 3.89 -21.32 15.05
C GLU A 134 5.34 -21.45 15.54
N MET A 135 6.14 -22.29 14.88
CA MET A 135 7.56 -22.45 15.23
C MET A 135 8.33 -21.14 14.99
N LEU A 136 8.12 -20.48 13.85
CA LEU A 136 8.76 -19.21 13.53
C LEU A 136 8.38 -18.15 14.58
N ARG A 137 7.11 -18.04 14.93
CA ARG A 137 6.64 -17.10 15.95
C ARG A 137 7.33 -17.34 17.29
N ARG A 138 7.41 -18.59 17.74
CA ARG A 138 8.10 -18.94 19.00
C ARG A 138 9.59 -18.56 18.98
N LEU A 139 10.26 -18.76 17.85
CA LEU A 139 11.67 -18.36 17.70
C LEU A 139 11.84 -16.85 17.80
N ILE A 140 11.00 -16.07 17.10
CA ILE A 140 11.03 -14.62 17.15
C ILE A 140 10.71 -14.11 18.57
N ASP A 141 9.69 -14.66 19.22
CA ASP A 141 9.29 -14.24 20.58
C ASP A 141 10.40 -14.48 21.63
N ARG A 142 11.27 -15.46 21.41
CA ARG A 142 12.43 -15.72 22.29
C ARG A 142 13.61 -14.80 22.08
N THR A 143 13.68 -14.13 20.93
CA THR A 143 14.83 -13.31 20.54
C THR A 143 14.58 -11.81 20.66
N ARG A 144 13.36 -11.40 20.93
CA ARG A 144 12.97 -9.99 21.08
C ARG A 144 13.01 -9.51 22.53
#